data_37a334a71fee0ae3b468873caac97ca8
#
_entry.id   37a334a71fee0ae3b468873caac97ca8
#
_cell.length_a   1.000
_cell.length_b   1.000
_cell.length_c   1.000
_cell.angle_alpha   90.00
_cell.angle_beta   90.00
_cell.angle_gamma   90.00
#
_symmetry.space_group_name_H-M   'P 1'
#
loop_
_entity.id
_entity.type
_entity.pdbx_description
1 polymer ?
#
loop_
_entity_poly.entity_id
_entity_poly.type
_entity_poly.pdbx_seq_one_letter_code
_entity_poly.pdbx_strand_id
1 'polypeptide(L)'
;MMENAKLPFRKWYLAMAFMSFSKKGISATELQRQLDHKRYESIWTMMHKIRQAMGNRDALYKLSDMVEFDEASFETEINKESRENLKRGRGSERQVNVAVMAESTPLENVTSGKKSNHCRYFKMKVLASYLKTRN
;
A
#
# COMPACT_ATOMS: atom_id res chain seq x y z
N MET A 1 -1.18 13.51 11.25
CA MET A 1 -2.13 13.11 10.19
C MET A 1 -3.46 13.86 10.26
N MET A 2 -4.12 13.93 11.39
CA MET A 2 -5.44 14.59 11.56
C MET A 2 -5.37 16.04 12.09
N GLU A 3 -4.18 16.55 12.29
CA GLU A 3 -3.97 17.91 12.74
C GLU A 3 -4.54 18.91 11.72
N ASN A 4 -5.27 19.90 12.19
CA ASN A 4 -5.99 20.89 11.37
C ASN A 4 -7.00 20.28 10.38
N ALA A 5 -7.49 19.07 10.63
CA ALA A 5 -8.47 18.41 9.78
C ALA A 5 -9.84 19.08 9.92
N LYS A 6 -10.40 19.55 8.79
CA LYS A 6 -11.76 20.11 8.73
C LYS A 6 -12.86 19.04 8.76
N LEU A 7 -12.49 17.76 8.50
CA LEU A 7 -13.41 16.64 8.52
C LEU A 7 -13.56 16.08 9.93
N PRO A 8 -14.78 15.69 10.35
CA PRO A 8 -15.01 15.05 11.64
C PRO A 8 -14.18 13.77 11.80
N PHE A 9 -13.68 13.51 12.99
CA PHE A 9 -12.89 12.30 13.30
C PHE A 9 -13.62 11.00 12.96
N ARG A 10 -14.94 10.97 13.11
CA ARG A 10 -15.75 9.83 12.70
C ARG A 10 -15.52 9.43 11.25
N LYS A 11 -15.44 10.41 10.32
CA LYS A 11 -15.18 10.12 8.90
C LYS A 11 -13.76 9.59 8.68
N TRP A 12 -12.79 10.05 9.46
CA TRP A 12 -11.42 9.53 9.41
C TRP A 12 -11.35 8.07 9.85
N TYR A 13 -11.98 7.72 10.97
CA TYR A 13 -12.01 6.33 11.46
C TYR A 13 -12.74 5.39 10.51
N LEU A 14 -13.87 5.82 9.95
CA LEU A 14 -14.59 5.04 8.95
C LEU A 14 -13.75 4.85 7.68
N ALA A 15 -13.05 5.90 7.21
CA ALA A 15 -12.16 5.80 6.07
C ALA A 15 -11.02 4.78 6.30
N MET A 16 -10.38 4.83 7.48
CA MET A 16 -9.34 3.87 7.85
C MET A 16 -9.91 2.44 7.88
N ALA A 17 -11.10 2.24 8.43
CA ALA A 17 -11.77 0.94 8.46
C ALA A 17 -12.05 0.42 7.04
N PHE A 18 -12.68 1.22 6.19
CA PHE A 18 -12.94 0.83 4.80
C PHE A 18 -11.67 0.51 4.00
N MET A 19 -10.62 1.31 4.17
CA MET A 19 -9.32 1.05 3.53
C MET A 19 -8.65 -0.23 4.03
N SER A 20 -8.86 -0.61 5.30
CA SER A 20 -8.28 -1.81 5.91
C SER A 20 -9.05 -3.08 5.55
N PHE A 21 -10.37 -3.02 5.46
CA PHE A 21 -11.21 -4.19 5.18
C PHE A 21 -11.26 -4.56 3.70
N SER A 22 -11.02 -3.61 2.82
CA SER A 22 -11.13 -3.82 1.37
C SER A 22 -9.94 -4.57 0.83
N LYS A 23 -10.07 -5.87 0.56
CA LYS A 23 -9.00 -6.71 -0.03
C LYS A 23 -8.45 -6.16 -1.36
N LYS A 24 -9.29 -5.58 -2.19
CA LYS A 24 -8.92 -4.99 -3.49
C LYS A 24 -8.62 -3.48 -3.40
N GLY A 25 -8.63 -2.93 -2.18
CA GLY A 25 -8.61 -1.49 -1.98
C GLY A 25 -9.98 -0.84 -2.25
N ILE A 26 -10.08 0.45 -1.99
CA ILE A 26 -11.29 1.24 -2.22
C ILE A 26 -10.92 2.50 -3.00
N SER A 27 -11.72 2.86 -4.00
CA SER A 27 -11.53 4.10 -4.74
C SER A 27 -12.00 5.32 -3.92
N ALA A 28 -11.48 6.49 -4.24
CA ALA A 28 -11.91 7.72 -3.56
C ALA A 28 -13.38 8.04 -3.81
N THR A 29 -13.89 7.73 -5.01
CA THR A 29 -15.31 7.90 -5.37
C THR A 29 -16.20 6.98 -4.54
N GLU A 30 -15.81 5.71 -4.39
CA GLU A 30 -16.57 4.77 -3.58
C GLU A 30 -16.53 5.15 -2.10
N LEU A 31 -15.37 5.54 -1.59
CA LEU A 31 -15.24 6.02 -0.22
C LEU A 31 -16.05 7.29 0.03
N GLN A 32 -16.11 8.20 -0.94
CA GLN A 32 -16.94 9.40 -0.89
C GLN A 32 -18.41 9.04 -0.72
N ARG A 33 -18.88 8.07 -1.50
CA ARG A 33 -20.26 7.56 -1.46
C ARG A 33 -20.56 6.92 -0.09
N GLN A 34 -19.66 6.08 0.42
CA GLN A 34 -19.84 5.40 1.71
C GLN A 34 -19.86 6.37 2.91
N LEU A 35 -19.11 7.46 2.82
CA LEU A 35 -19.02 8.47 3.87
C LEU A 35 -20.08 9.57 3.72
N ASP A 36 -20.92 9.51 2.70
CA ASP A 36 -21.89 10.55 2.36
C ASP A 36 -21.25 11.95 2.44
N HIS A 37 -20.22 12.17 1.62
CA HIS A 37 -19.50 13.43 1.61
C HIS A 37 -19.56 14.12 0.25
N LYS A 38 -19.94 15.40 0.23
CA LYS A 38 -20.21 16.13 -1.02
C LYS A 38 -18.96 16.42 -1.85
N ARG A 39 -17.81 16.67 -1.21
CA ARG A 39 -16.57 17.09 -1.89
C ARG A 39 -15.61 15.92 -2.06
N TYR A 40 -15.34 15.57 -3.31
CA TYR A 40 -14.40 14.53 -3.68
C TYR A 40 -12.98 14.81 -3.21
N GLU A 41 -12.48 16.03 -3.40
CA GLU A 41 -11.11 16.43 -3.08
C GLU A 41 -10.76 16.22 -1.61
N SER A 42 -11.74 16.44 -0.73
CA SER A 42 -11.57 16.23 0.72
C SER A 42 -11.32 14.76 1.05
N ILE A 43 -12.05 13.86 0.39
CA ILE A 43 -11.91 12.42 0.57
C ILE A 43 -10.60 11.94 -0.06
N TRP A 44 -10.28 12.38 -1.26
CA TRP A 44 -9.03 12.07 -1.93
C TRP A 44 -7.82 12.48 -1.10
N THR A 45 -7.79 13.72 -0.61
CA THR A 45 -6.73 14.22 0.27
C THR A 45 -6.63 13.42 1.57
N MET A 46 -7.78 13.08 2.19
CA MET A 46 -7.82 12.25 3.39
C MET A 46 -7.21 10.87 3.14
N MET A 47 -7.55 10.21 2.03
CA MET A 47 -6.98 8.91 1.67
C MET A 47 -5.46 8.98 1.48
N HIS A 48 -4.95 10.02 0.82
CA HIS A 48 -3.52 10.21 0.65
C HIS A 48 -2.79 10.41 1.99
N LYS A 49 -3.36 11.19 2.90
CA LYS A 49 -2.80 11.36 4.26
C LYS A 49 -2.78 10.04 5.04
N ILE A 50 -3.83 9.21 4.91
CA ILE A 50 -3.87 7.89 5.54
C ILE A 50 -2.78 6.99 4.95
N ARG A 51 -2.66 6.91 3.61
CA ARG A 51 -1.62 6.13 2.94
C ARG A 51 -0.21 6.57 3.33
N GLN A 52 0.02 7.87 3.39
CA GLN A 52 1.31 8.41 3.84
C GLN A 52 1.64 8.02 5.27
N ALA A 53 0.65 8.07 6.18
CA ALA A 53 0.85 7.65 7.56
C ALA A 53 1.14 6.13 7.66
N MET A 54 0.49 5.31 6.84
CA MET A 54 0.78 3.87 6.74
C MET A 54 2.21 3.64 6.25
N GLY A 55 2.64 4.30 5.18
CA GLY A 55 4.01 4.19 4.66
C GLY A 55 5.07 4.66 5.66
N ASN A 56 4.82 5.75 6.37
CA ASN A 56 5.72 6.23 7.42
C ASN A 56 5.85 5.21 8.57
N ARG A 57 4.74 4.56 8.94
CA ARG A 57 4.76 3.49 9.94
C ARG A 57 5.60 2.31 9.45
N ASP A 58 5.44 1.91 8.21
CA ASP A 58 6.18 0.77 7.64
C ASP A 58 7.70 1.02 7.60
N ALA A 59 8.12 2.28 7.58
CA ALA A 59 9.54 2.64 7.67
C ALA A 59 10.14 2.41 9.06
N LEU A 60 9.32 2.40 10.12
CA LEU A 60 9.78 2.35 11.51
C LEU A 60 10.19 0.95 11.98
N TYR A 61 9.64 -0.10 11.41
CA TYR A 61 9.97 -1.47 11.81
C TYR A 61 10.86 -2.19 10.81
N LYS A 62 11.61 -3.17 11.31
CA LYS A 62 12.45 -4.06 10.50
C LYS A 62 11.78 -5.42 10.39
N LEU A 63 11.97 -6.07 9.26
CA LEU A 63 11.67 -7.48 9.11
C LEU A 63 12.85 -8.27 9.69
N SER A 64 12.59 -9.32 10.46
CA SER A 64 13.63 -10.00 11.26
C SER A 64 13.55 -11.52 11.23
N ASP A 65 12.48 -12.09 10.73
CA ASP A 65 12.25 -13.53 10.68
C ASP A 65 12.19 -14.01 9.23
N MET A 66 11.55 -15.12 8.97
CA MET A 66 11.38 -15.63 7.61
C MET A 66 10.62 -14.60 6.76
N VAL A 67 11.28 -14.11 5.73
CA VAL A 67 10.76 -13.07 4.85
C VAL A 67 10.54 -13.65 3.46
N GLU A 68 9.29 -13.60 3.02
CA GLU A 68 8.93 -13.86 1.62
C GLU A 68 9.15 -12.59 0.80
N PHE A 69 9.77 -12.72 -0.35
CA PHE A 69 10.06 -11.62 -1.26
C PHE A 69 9.36 -11.86 -2.59
N ASP A 70 8.66 -10.85 -3.06
CA ASP A 70 8.03 -10.86 -4.39
C ASP A 70 8.30 -9.54 -5.11
N GLU A 71 8.34 -9.59 -6.44
CA GLU A 71 8.58 -8.43 -7.29
C GLU A 71 7.45 -8.29 -8.31
N ALA A 72 6.86 -7.11 -8.36
CA ALA A 72 5.81 -6.77 -9.30
C ALA A 72 6.20 -5.55 -10.14
N SER A 73 5.85 -5.58 -11.42
CA SER A 73 6.06 -4.47 -12.34
C SER A 73 4.75 -3.76 -12.60
N PHE A 74 4.71 -2.46 -12.37
CA PHE A 74 3.54 -1.62 -12.59
C PHE A 74 3.77 -0.66 -13.74
N GLU A 75 2.79 -0.53 -14.61
CA GLU A 75 2.83 0.47 -15.67
C GLU A 75 2.75 1.88 -15.08
N THR A 76 3.58 2.77 -15.60
CA THR A 76 3.57 4.19 -15.24
C THR A 76 3.00 5.03 -16.37
N GLU A 77 2.36 6.12 -16.02
CA GLU A 77 1.95 7.12 -17.00
C GLU A 77 3.19 7.83 -17.56
N ILE A 78 3.32 7.77 -18.87
CA ILE A 78 4.42 8.42 -19.61
C ILE A 78 3.79 9.37 -20.60
N ASN A 79 4.38 10.56 -20.74
CA ASN A 79 3.95 11.54 -21.73
C ASN A 79 3.93 10.95 -23.14
N LYS A 80 2.88 11.25 -23.91
CA LYS A 80 2.65 10.69 -25.26
C LYS A 80 3.85 10.84 -26.18
N GLU A 81 4.59 11.96 -26.09
CA GLU A 81 5.77 12.26 -26.90
C GLU A 81 6.96 11.34 -26.62
N SER A 82 7.10 10.85 -25.39
CA SER A 82 8.19 9.95 -25.00
C SER A 82 7.84 8.47 -25.21
N ARG A 83 6.61 8.16 -25.61
CA ARG A 83 6.07 6.79 -25.62
C ARG A 83 6.62 5.92 -26.77
N GLU A 84 7.00 6.51 -27.88
CA GLU A 84 7.39 5.78 -29.10
C GLU A 84 8.81 5.20 -29.04
N ASN A 85 9.70 5.79 -28.24
CA ASN A 85 11.11 5.42 -28.19
C ASN A 85 11.50 4.54 -26.99
N LEU A 86 10.52 4.08 -26.19
CA LEU A 86 10.79 3.31 -24.97
C LEU A 86 10.87 1.81 -25.26
N LYS A 87 11.86 1.17 -24.64
CA LYS A 87 12.05 -0.29 -24.71
C LYS A 87 10.82 -1.03 -24.17
N ARG A 88 10.36 -2.05 -24.91
CA ARG A 88 9.24 -2.93 -24.55
C ARG A 88 9.77 -4.27 -24.02
N GLY A 89 8.93 -5.00 -23.26
CA GLY A 89 9.24 -6.32 -22.75
C GLY A 89 9.82 -6.31 -21.32
N ARG A 90 10.54 -7.38 -20.95
CA ARG A 90 11.13 -7.50 -19.63
C ARG A 90 12.17 -6.41 -19.39
N GLY A 91 11.98 -5.62 -18.33
CA GLY A 91 12.78 -4.41 -18.07
C GLY A 91 12.33 -3.21 -18.89
N SER A 92 11.04 -3.16 -19.25
CA SER A 92 10.44 -2.03 -19.94
C SER A 92 10.64 -0.72 -19.17
N GLU A 93 11.04 0.33 -19.87
CA GLU A 93 11.16 1.68 -19.30
C GLU A 93 9.80 2.30 -18.94
N ARG A 94 8.71 1.61 -19.31
CA ARG A 94 7.32 1.99 -19.01
C ARG A 94 6.84 1.44 -17.67
N GLN A 95 7.66 0.66 -16.98
CA GLN A 95 7.27 -0.03 -15.75
C GLN A 95 8.18 0.37 -14.60
N VAL A 96 7.58 0.52 -13.45
CA VAL A 96 8.29 0.63 -12.17
C VAL A 96 8.21 -0.71 -11.47
N ASN A 97 9.35 -1.23 -11.08
CA ASN A 97 9.43 -2.44 -10.28
C ASN A 97 9.22 -2.10 -8.82
N VAL A 98 8.34 -2.82 -8.18
CA VAL A 98 8.04 -2.70 -6.75
C VAL A 98 8.35 -4.03 -6.11
N ALA A 99 9.25 -4.02 -5.14
CA ALA A 99 9.56 -5.17 -4.32
C ALA A 99 8.66 -5.17 -3.08
N VAL A 100 8.04 -6.29 -2.80
CA VAL A 100 7.22 -6.51 -1.63
C VAL A 100 7.87 -7.59 -0.77
N MET A 101 8.06 -7.29 0.49
CA MET A 101 8.59 -8.24 1.47
C MET A 101 7.53 -8.47 2.54
N ALA A 102 7.23 -9.72 2.83
CA ALA A 102 6.29 -10.11 3.88
C ALA A 102 6.97 -11.03 4.88
N GLU A 103 6.91 -10.65 6.15
CA GLU A 103 7.32 -11.48 7.27
C GLU A 103 6.08 -12.09 7.90
N SER A 104 6.02 -13.40 8.00
CA SER A 104 4.94 -14.12 8.67
C SER A 104 5.42 -14.80 9.94
N THR A 105 4.71 -14.59 11.04
CA THR A 105 4.98 -15.27 12.30
C THR A 105 3.93 -16.35 12.51
N PRO A 106 4.31 -17.65 12.49
CA PRO A 106 3.36 -18.74 12.68
C PRO A 106 2.80 -18.73 14.11
N LEU A 107 1.53 -19.13 14.24
CA LEU A 107 0.92 -19.38 15.53
C LEU A 107 1.47 -20.68 16.11
N GLU A 108 2.01 -20.63 17.31
CA GLU A 108 2.30 -21.83 18.08
C GLU A 108 1.02 -22.33 18.75
N ASN A 109 0.65 -23.59 18.46
CA ASN A 109 -0.44 -24.24 19.18
C ASN A 109 0.04 -24.58 20.60
N VAL A 110 -0.43 -23.82 21.58
CA VAL A 110 -0.10 -23.95 22.99
C VAL A 110 -0.41 -25.35 23.55
N THR A 111 -1.37 -26.07 22.91
CA THR A 111 -1.84 -27.37 23.39
C THR A 111 -1.06 -28.58 22.83
N SER A 112 -0.36 -28.45 21.71
CA SER A 112 0.29 -29.59 21.05
C SER A 112 1.75 -29.37 20.65
N GLY A 113 2.30 -28.19 20.87
CA GLY A 113 3.67 -27.84 20.44
C GLY A 113 3.88 -27.86 18.91
N LYS A 114 2.82 -28.08 18.12
CA LYS A 114 2.87 -28.07 16.67
C LYS A 114 2.65 -26.65 16.16
N LYS A 115 3.56 -26.20 15.28
CA LYS A 115 3.38 -24.91 14.58
C LYS A 115 2.13 -24.98 13.70
N SER A 116 1.24 -24.04 13.84
CA SER A 116 0.09 -23.89 12.97
C SER A 116 0.49 -23.27 11.63
N ASN A 117 -0.16 -23.68 10.54
CA ASN A 117 0.00 -23.03 9.23
C ASN A 117 -0.67 -21.64 9.17
N HIS A 118 -1.34 -21.22 10.24
CA HIS A 118 -1.95 -19.91 10.32
C HIS A 118 -0.97 -18.89 10.92
N CYS A 119 -0.90 -17.72 10.30
CA CYS A 119 -0.09 -16.63 10.80
C CYS A 119 -0.79 -15.92 11.94
N ARG A 120 -0.08 -15.63 13.02
CA ARG A 120 -0.56 -14.79 14.11
C ARG A 120 -0.68 -13.33 13.65
N TYR A 121 0.31 -12.86 12.95
CA TYR A 121 0.36 -11.57 12.28
C TYR A 121 1.44 -11.62 11.19
N PHE A 122 1.35 -10.71 10.26
CA PHE A 122 2.43 -10.51 9.32
C PHE A 122 2.75 -9.02 9.21
N LYS A 123 4.01 -8.73 8.95
CA LYS A 123 4.48 -7.40 8.62
C LYS A 123 4.79 -7.38 7.13
N MET A 124 4.46 -6.30 6.48
CA MET A 124 4.73 -6.13 5.06
C MET A 124 5.52 -4.85 4.85
N LYS A 125 6.52 -4.91 4.00
CA LYS A 125 7.30 -3.76 3.60
C LYS A 125 7.33 -3.66 2.08
N VAL A 126 7.00 -2.49 1.57
CA VAL A 126 6.99 -2.21 0.14
C VAL A 126 8.16 -1.29 -0.19
N LEU A 127 8.99 -1.72 -1.13
CA LEU A 127 10.10 -0.92 -1.66
C LEU A 127 9.81 -0.63 -3.12
N ALA A 128 9.52 0.62 -3.44
CA ALA A 128 9.53 1.06 -4.83
C ALA A 128 10.97 1.21 -5.29
N SER A 129 11.37 0.47 -6.32
CA SER A 129 12.64 0.74 -6.99
C SER A 129 12.46 2.02 -7.78
N TYR A 130 13.14 3.07 -7.37
CA TYR A 130 13.26 4.26 -8.18
C TYR A 130 13.87 3.88 -9.52
N LEU A 131 13.31 4.45 -10.59
CA LEU A 131 13.87 4.40 -11.93
C LEU A 131 15.40 4.53 -11.83
N LYS A 132 16.14 3.62 -12.45
CA LYS A 132 17.55 3.83 -12.70
C LYS A 132 17.69 5.22 -13.29
N THR A 133 18.19 6.16 -12.50
CA THR A 133 18.66 7.43 -13.03
C THR A 133 19.69 7.06 -14.08
N ARG A 134 19.37 7.36 -15.33
CA ARG A 134 20.35 7.33 -16.40
C ARG A 134 21.48 8.29 -16.01
N ASN A 135 22.63 7.74 -15.70
CA ASN A 135 23.89 8.45 -15.87
C ASN A 135 24.22 8.48 -17.36
#